data_42079045764cf7ed27ed054a52af279a
#
_entry.id   42079045764cf7ed27ed054a52af279a
#
_cell.length_a   1.000
_cell.length_b   1.000
_cell.length_c   1.000
_cell.angle_alpha   90.00
_cell.angle_beta   90.00
_cell.angle_gamma   90.00
#
_symmetry.space_group_name_H-M   'P 1'
#
loop_
_entity.id
_entity.type
_entity.pdbx_description
1 polymer ?
#
loop_
_entity_poly.entity_id
_entity_poly.type
_entity_poly.pdbx_seq_one_letter_code
_entity_poly.pdbx_strand_id
1 'polypeptide(L)'
;MIVVRCARTVKRTAVTTDEVRYYLSSAEPTTHTPTQWLALIQGHWAGVEIRNHWRRDAIWGEDRSRTRNPNALANLALVRSALLALLPDHFPHLCLLQIKERLHSRPAACLLLLRKK
;
A
#
# COMPACT_ATOMS: atom_id res chain seq x y z
N MET A 1 -5.35 6.46 23.89
CA MET A 1 -5.18 7.48 22.82
C MET A 1 -3.73 7.90 22.73
N ILE A 2 -3.19 7.98 21.53
CA ILE A 2 -1.80 8.38 21.24
C ILE A 2 -1.86 9.70 20.50
N VAL A 3 -1.05 10.68 20.91
CA VAL A 3 -0.96 12.00 20.27
C VAL A 3 0.42 12.14 19.65
N VAL A 4 0.48 12.37 18.33
CA VAL A 4 1.72 12.58 17.60
C VAL A 4 1.74 14.01 17.09
N ARG A 5 2.79 14.76 17.45
CA ARG A 5 3.04 16.09 16.91
C ARG A 5 4.08 15.98 15.80
N CYS A 6 3.75 16.50 14.64
CA CYS A 6 4.60 16.48 13.46
C CYS A 6 4.91 17.91 13.03
N ALA A 7 6.20 18.24 12.91
CA ALA A 7 6.64 19.47 12.27
C ALA A 7 7.15 19.11 10.87
N ARG A 8 6.58 19.74 9.83
CA ARG A 8 6.99 19.56 8.44
C ARG A 8 7.53 20.86 7.88
N THR A 9 8.79 20.85 7.50
CA THR A 9 9.42 22.00 6.81
C THR A 9 9.55 21.72 5.32
N VAL A 10 8.99 22.60 4.50
CA VAL A 10 9.13 22.54 3.04
C VAL A 10 10.48 23.16 2.66
N LYS A 11 11.41 22.34 2.18
CA LYS A 11 12.79 22.75 1.86
C LYS A 11 12.89 23.96 0.93
N ARG A 12 11.97 24.10 -0.04
CA ARG A 12 11.97 25.17 -1.04
C ARG A 12 11.55 26.53 -0.48
N THR A 13 10.63 26.55 0.48
CA THR A 13 10.01 27.77 1.02
C THR A 13 10.41 28.06 2.45
N ALA A 14 11.13 27.14 3.11
CA ALA A 14 11.45 27.16 4.54
C ALA A 14 10.21 27.33 5.47
N VAL A 15 9.01 27.12 4.94
CA VAL A 15 7.77 27.19 5.71
C VAL A 15 7.64 25.92 6.53
N THR A 16 7.49 26.08 7.85
CA THR A 16 7.21 24.97 8.77
C THR A 16 5.72 24.98 9.13
N THR A 17 5.10 23.85 9.02
CA THR A 17 3.72 23.60 9.45
C THR A 17 3.73 22.57 10.57
N ASP A 18 3.01 22.86 11.65
CA ASP A 18 2.82 21.93 12.75
C ASP A 18 1.45 21.24 12.61
N GLU A 19 1.46 19.92 12.76
CA GLU A 19 0.25 19.08 12.69
C GLU A 19 0.20 18.18 13.91
N VAL A 20 -1.00 18.05 14.49
CA VAL A 20 -1.27 17.12 15.59
C VAL A 20 -2.18 16.02 15.08
N ARG A 21 -1.74 14.77 15.20
CA ARG A 21 -2.50 13.57 14.82
C ARG A 21 -2.84 12.74 16.04
N TYR A 22 -4.06 12.22 16.06
CA TYR A 22 -4.60 11.40 17.12
C TYR A 22 -4.81 9.98 16.62
N TYR A 23 -4.35 9.00 17.42
CA TYR A 23 -4.51 7.58 17.13
C TYR A 23 -5.17 6.88 18.31
N LEU A 24 -6.02 5.91 18.03
CA LEU A 24 -6.63 5.04 19.02
C LEU A 24 -5.95 3.68 19.01
N SER A 25 -5.76 3.13 20.20
CA SER A 25 -5.25 1.78 20.39
C SER A 25 -6.03 1.12 21.53
N SER A 26 -6.26 -0.18 21.40
CA SER A 26 -6.78 -1.03 22.48
C SER A 26 -5.69 -1.55 23.43
N ALA A 27 -4.42 -1.37 23.07
CA ALA A 27 -3.31 -1.78 23.94
C ALA A 27 -3.14 -0.81 25.12
N GLU A 28 -2.72 -1.37 26.25
CA GLU A 28 -2.43 -0.59 27.46
C GLU A 28 -1.33 0.46 27.19
N PRO A 29 -1.45 1.68 27.76
CA PRO A 29 -0.51 2.78 27.50
C PRO A 29 0.95 2.43 27.85
N THR A 30 1.16 1.57 28.83
CA THR A 30 2.48 1.15 29.34
C THR A 30 3.13 0.03 28.52
N THR A 31 2.40 -0.57 27.57
CA THR A 31 2.88 -1.71 26.78
C THR A 31 4.07 -1.35 25.87
N HIS A 32 4.12 -0.11 25.42
CA HIS A 32 5.14 0.36 24.50
C HIS A 32 5.71 1.71 24.92
N THR A 33 6.99 1.90 24.67
CA THR A 33 7.63 3.21 24.80
C THR A 33 7.13 4.17 23.72
N PRO A 34 7.28 5.50 23.87
CA PRO A 34 6.90 6.48 22.85
C PRO A 34 7.54 6.20 21.50
N THR A 35 8.80 5.76 21.47
CA THR A 35 9.52 5.40 20.23
C THR A 35 8.90 4.17 19.55
N GLN A 36 8.52 3.15 20.34
CA GLN A 36 7.85 1.96 19.82
C GLN A 36 6.46 2.30 19.26
N TRP A 37 5.69 3.15 19.95
CA TRP A 37 4.41 3.64 19.44
C TRP A 37 4.58 4.36 18.12
N LEU A 38 5.56 5.23 17.99
CA LEU A 38 5.85 5.94 16.74
C LEU A 38 6.23 4.97 15.61
N ALA A 39 7.05 3.96 15.91
CA ALA A 39 7.43 2.93 14.94
C ALA A 39 6.23 2.11 14.46
N LEU A 40 5.30 1.76 15.37
CA LEU A 40 4.06 1.05 15.00
C LEU A 40 3.17 1.90 14.08
N ILE A 41 3.00 3.19 14.38
CA ILE A 41 2.23 4.13 13.56
C ILE A 41 2.87 4.28 12.18
N GLN A 42 4.17 4.48 12.11
CA GLN A 42 4.91 4.59 10.84
C GLN A 42 4.87 3.29 10.05
N GLY A 43 5.00 2.14 10.72
CA GLY A 43 4.90 0.82 10.11
C GLY A 43 3.52 0.55 9.52
N HIS A 44 2.45 0.96 10.20
CA HIS A 44 1.08 0.87 9.68
C HIS A 44 0.93 1.67 8.38
N TRP A 45 1.32 2.94 8.36
CA TRP A 45 1.26 3.77 7.17
C TRP A 45 2.09 3.21 6.02
N ALA A 46 3.33 2.82 6.29
CA ALA A 46 4.22 2.25 5.27
C ALA A 46 3.73 0.89 4.75
N GLY A 47 3.22 0.04 5.63
CA GLY A 47 2.79 -1.32 5.29
C GLY A 47 1.40 -1.37 4.66
N VAL A 48 0.42 -0.75 5.29
CA VAL A 48 -0.99 -0.86 4.88
C VAL A 48 -1.33 0.17 3.81
N GLU A 49 -1.07 1.46 4.09
CA GLU A 49 -1.49 2.52 3.18
C GLU A 49 -0.62 2.57 1.91
N ILE A 50 0.71 2.65 2.07
CA ILE A 50 1.60 2.85 0.92
C ILE A 50 1.82 1.54 0.16
N ARG A 51 2.14 0.45 0.85
CA ARG A 51 2.50 -0.82 0.19
C ARG A 51 1.30 -1.59 -0.32
N ASN A 52 0.11 -1.40 0.26
CA ASN A 52 -1.09 -2.12 -0.14
C ASN A 52 -2.11 -1.20 -0.82
N HIS A 53 -2.78 -0.30 -0.08
CA HIS A 53 -3.90 0.47 -0.61
C HIS A 53 -3.48 1.36 -1.78
N TRP A 54 -2.44 2.18 -1.63
CA TRP A 54 -1.96 3.02 -2.73
C TRP A 54 -1.59 2.22 -3.99
N ARG A 55 -0.98 1.04 -3.84
CA ARG A 55 -0.64 0.20 -4.99
C ARG A 55 -1.87 -0.38 -5.69
N ARG A 56 -2.89 -0.74 -4.92
CA ARG A 56 -4.17 -1.23 -5.47
C ARG A 56 -4.89 -0.12 -6.22
N ASP A 57 -4.93 1.08 -5.69
CA ASP A 57 -5.64 2.22 -6.27
C ASP A 57 -4.85 2.86 -7.41
N ALA A 58 -3.60 3.24 -7.20
CA ALA A 58 -2.81 3.94 -8.20
C ALA A 58 -2.38 3.04 -9.37
N ILE A 59 -1.94 1.80 -9.09
CA ILE A 59 -1.42 0.90 -10.12
C ILE A 59 -2.53 0.07 -10.75
N TRP A 60 -3.40 -0.54 -9.93
CA TRP A 60 -4.45 -1.44 -10.40
C TRP A 60 -5.80 -0.76 -10.61
N GLY A 61 -5.95 0.51 -10.21
CA GLY A 61 -7.16 1.29 -10.39
C GLY A 61 -8.37 0.71 -9.68
N GLU A 62 -8.21 0.23 -8.45
CA GLU A 62 -9.30 -0.41 -7.71
C GLU A 62 -10.48 0.53 -7.51
N ASP A 63 -10.22 1.77 -7.11
CA ASP A 63 -11.24 2.81 -6.91
C ASP A 63 -11.94 3.24 -8.20
N ARG A 64 -11.34 2.95 -9.35
CA ARG A 64 -11.93 3.24 -10.66
C ARG A 64 -12.88 2.14 -11.15
N SER A 65 -13.01 1.05 -10.41
CA SER A 65 -13.90 -0.06 -10.77
C SER A 65 -15.35 0.39 -10.75
N ARG A 66 -16.05 0.21 -11.87
CA ARG A 66 -17.49 0.50 -11.99
C ARG A 66 -18.35 -0.73 -11.76
N THR A 67 -17.76 -1.83 -11.36
CA THR A 67 -18.45 -3.09 -11.05
C THR A 67 -19.31 -2.91 -9.82
N ARG A 68 -20.60 -3.19 -9.93
CA ARG A 68 -21.56 -3.09 -8.80
C ARG A 68 -21.90 -4.45 -8.19
N ASN A 69 -21.47 -5.53 -8.81
CA ASN A 69 -21.68 -6.87 -8.27
C ASN A 69 -20.67 -7.12 -7.12
N PRO A 70 -21.14 -7.38 -5.87
CA PRO A 70 -20.27 -7.55 -4.72
C PRO A 70 -19.34 -8.76 -4.85
N ASN A 71 -19.80 -9.87 -5.44
CA ASN A 71 -18.98 -11.06 -5.67
C ASN A 71 -17.86 -10.79 -6.68
N ALA A 72 -18.15 -10.06 -7.76
CA ALA A 72 -17.14 -9.67 -8.72
C ALA A 72 -16.11 -8.71 -8.13
N LEU A 73 -16.54 -7.75 -7.29
CA LEU A 73 -15.63 -6.87 -6.55
C LEU A 73 -14.72 -7.65 -5.60
N ALA A 74 -15.25 -8.58 -4.82
CA ALA A 74 -14.49 -9.42 -3.92
C ALA A 74 -13.44 -10.25 -4.70
N ASN A 75 -13.84 -10.88 -5.80
CA ASN A 75 -12.93 -11.68 -6.62
C ASN A 75 -11.83 -10.82 -7.25
N LEU A 76 -12.14 -9.62 -7.75
CA LEU A 76 -11.15 -8.70 -8.28
C LEU A 76 -10.18 -8.22 -7.19
N ALA A 77 -10.66 -7.97 -5.98
CA ALA A 77 -9.81 -7.60 -4.84
C ALA A 77 -8.84 -8.74 -4.47
N LEU A 78 -9.31 -9.99 -4.47
CA LEU A 78 -8.46 -11.17 -4.23
C LEU A 78 -7.39 -11.33 -5.32
N VAL A 79 -7.77 -11.21 -6.60
CA VAL A 79 -6.82 -11.26 -7.72
C VAL A 79 -5.77 -10.16 -7.62
N ARG A 80 -6.16 -8.92 -7.33
CA ARG A 80 -5.21 -7.81 -7.14
C ARG A 80 -4.25 -8.07 -5.97
N SER A 81 -4.76 -8.58 -4.86
CA SER A 81 -3.95 -8.94 -3.70
C SER A 81 -2.94 -10.05 -4.02
N ALA A 82 -3.36 -11.08 -4.74
CA ALA A 82 -2.48 -12.14 -5.21
C ALA A 82 -1.39 -11.61 -6.16
N LEU A 83 -1.75 -10.74 -7.10
CA LEU A 83 -0.78 -10.11 -8.00
C LEU A 83 0.24 -9.24 -7.25
N LEU A 84 -0.18 -8.48 -6.24
CA LEU A 84 0.71 -7.67 -5.40
C LEU A 84 1.70 -8.53 -4.60
N ALA A 85 1.28 -9.72 -4.18
CA ALA A 85 2.13 -10.66 -3.46
C ALA A 85 3.10 -11.40 -4.38
N LEU A 86 2.64 -11.88 -5.53
CA LEU A 86 3.41 -12.80 -6.38
C LEU A 86 4.32 -12.08 -7.38
N LEU A 87 3.88 -10.95 -7.96
CA LEU A 87 4.65 -10.32 -9.05
C LEU A 87 6.03 -9.81 -8.65
N PRO A 88 6.26 -9.25 -7.46
CA PRO A 88 7.61 -8.85 -7.04
C PRO A 88 8.61 -10.00 -6.99
N ASP A 89 8.17 -11.19 -6.59
CA ASP A 89 9.02 -12.38 -6.52
C ASP A 89 9.40 -12.89 -7.92
N HIS A 90 8.48 -12.77 -8.88
CA HIS A 90 8.75 -13.15 -10.28
C HIS A 90 9.58 -12.11 -11.04
N PHE A 91 9.56 -10.85 -10.62
CA PHE A 91 10.25 -9.74 -11.28
C PHE A 91 11.01 -8.87 -10.26
N PRO A 92 12.02 -9.41 -9.57
CA PRO A 92 12.70 -8.72 -8.46
C PRO A 92 13.39 -7.40 -8.85
N HIS A 93 13.69 -7.22 -10.14
CA HIS A 93 14.37 -6.02 -10.64
C HIS A 93 13.44 -4.97 -11.26
N LEU A 94 12.12 -5.20 -11.24
CA LEU A 94 11.14 -4.28 -11.84
C LEU A 94 10.21 -3.71 -10.77
N CYS A 95 9.86 -2.43 -10.90
CA CYS A 95 8.79 -1.87 -10.10
C CYS A 95 7.42 -2.34 -10.64
N LEU A 96 6.38 -2.30 -9.80
CA LEU A 96 5.04 -2.78 -10.15
C LEU A 96 4.45 -2.11 -11.40
N LEU A 97 4.75 -0.84 -11.64
CA LEU A 97 4.31 -0.13 -12.83
C LEU A 97 4.95 -0.73 -14.09
N GLN A 98 6.25 -0.94 -14.07
CA GLN A 98 7.00 -1.59 -15.17
C GLN A 98 6.50 -3.02 -15.43
N ILE A 99 6.21 -3.77 -14.35
CA ILE A 99 5.63 -5.12 -14.47
C ILE A 99 4.28 -5.04 -15.17
N LYS A 100 3.39 -4.14 -14.75
CA LYS A 100 2.08 -3.92 -15.37
C LYS A 100 2.20 -3.60 -16.86
N GLU A 101 3.06 -2.66 -17.23
CA GLU A 101 3.31 -2.27 -18.63
C GLU A 101 3.84 -3.44 -19.45
N ARG A 102 4.81 -4.19 -18.90
CA ARG A 102 5.39 -5.38 -19.55
C ARG A 102 4.35 -6.48 -19.80
N LEU A 103 3.48 -6.74 -18.81
CA LEU A 103 2.43 -7.75 -18.95
C LEU A 103 1.32 -7.28 -19.88
N HIS A 104 1.00 -6.00 -19.90
CA HIS A 104 0.03 -5.42 -20.83
C HIS A 104 0.51 -5.50 -22.29
N SER A 105 1.78 -5.22 -22.52
CA SER A 105 2.37 -5.30 -23.88
C SER A 105 2.61 -6.74 -24.37
N ARG A 106 2.60 -7.74 -23.49
CA ARG A 106 2.87 -9.14 -23.82
C ARG A 106 1.88 -10.09 -23.12
N PRO A 107 0.63 -10.21 -23.59
CA PRO A 107 -0.39 -11.06 -22.94
C PRO A 107 0.02 -12.54 -22.82
N ALA A 108 0.82 -13.06 -23.78
CA ALA A 108 1.35 -14.41 -23.71
C ALA A 108 2.25 -14.64 -22.49
N ALA A 109 2.98 -13.60 -22.02
CA ALA A 109 3.79 -13.69 -20.83
C ALA A 109 2.94 -13.86 -19.55
N CYS A 110 1.73 -13.27 -19.51
CA CYS A 110 0.79 -13.48 -18.41
C CYS A 110 0.36 -14.95 -18.31
N LEU A 111 0.06 -15.57 -19.45
CA LEU A 111 -0.35 -16.98 -19.48
C LEU A 111 0.78 -17.91 -19.05
N LEU A 112 2.03 -17.58 -19.37
CA LEU A 112 3.21 -18.35 -18.93
C LEU A 112 3.41 -18.26 -17.42
N LEU A 113 3.14 -17.12 -16.79
CA LEU A 113 3.21 -16.99 -15.33
C LEU A 113 2.21 -17.89 -14.62
N LEU A 114 1.00 -18.03 -15.16
CA LEU A 114 -0.03 -18.89 -14.60
C LEU A 114 0.27 -20.39 -14.76
N ARG A 115 1.15 -20.76 -15.68
CA ARG A 115 1.57 -22.15 -15.94
C ARG A 115 2.80 -22.60 -15.14
N LYS A 116 3.59 -21.67 -14.62
CA LYS A 116 4.71 -22.01 -13.75
C LYS A 116 4.18 -22.42 -12.38
N LYS A 117 4.23 -23.73 -12.15
CA LYS A 117 4.08 -24.31 -10.81
C LYS A 117 5.35 -24.11 -10.01
#